data_7992cc6e52817f628da509aca98aad64
#
_entry.id   7992cc6e52817f628da509aca98aad64
#
_cell.length_a   1.000
_cell.length_b   1.000
_cell.length_c   1.000
_cell.angle_alpha   90.00
_cell.angle_beta   90.00
_cell.angle_gamma   90.00
#
_symmetry.space_group_name_H-M   'P 1'
#
loop_
_entity.id
_entity.type
_entity.pdbx_description
1 polymer ?
#
loop_
_entity_poly.entity_id
_entity_poly.type
_entity_poly.pdbx_seq_one_letter_code
_entity_poly.pdbx_strand_id
1 'polypeptide(L)'
;GIASTFFFSPGMVVIHSKDLVHWEIINHVVDDISFLNPELDWTKMKGYYNGVWAGSLRYHQGTFYCHFATPRGGWFVATTTDIRGKWEVQAMKDANGKELRGRGWDDVCPLWDDDGQAYIIASNFGKNWFPHIYKMSWDGTQLLDGWINKDCDVSQNMEIIGGYVVKPFRTAEANKLYKWNGMYYIYFSEVRNIHGNRVRVPVMR
;
A
#
# COMPACT_ATOMS: atom_id res chain seq x y z
N GLY A 1 -9.97 -9.00 5.95
CA GLY A 1 -9.68 -8.04 4.87
C GLY A 1 -9.87 -6.61 5.30
N ILE A 2 -9.46 -5.69 4.43
CA ILE A 2 -9.65 -4.24 4.60
C ILE A 2 -10.21 -3.63 3.32
N ALA A 3 -10.88 -2.48 3.45
CA ALA A 3 -11.36 -1.71 2.31
C ALA A 3 -11.20 -0.20 2.55
N SER A 4 -10.93 0.53 1.46
CA SER A 4 -10.81 1.99 1.46
C SER A 4 -12.13 2.65 1.81
N THR A 5 -12.07 3.71 2.61
CA THR A 5 -13.26 4.53 2.94
C THR A 5 -13.20 5.92 2.33
N PHE A 6 -12.10 6.24 1.62
CA PHE A 6 -11.84 7.53 1.00
C PHE A 6 -12.01 8.69 1.98
N PHE A 7 -13.11 9.41 1.86
CA PHE A 7 -13.39 10.60 2.68
C PHE A 7 -14.07 10.29 4.02
N PHE A 8 -14.66 9.11 4.17
CA PHE A 8 -15.51 8.81 5.32
C PHE A 8 -14.71 8.45 6.57
N SER A 9 -15.12 8.97 7.72
CA SER A 9 -14.72 8.52 9.06
C SER A 9 -15.80 7.61 9.64
N PRO A 10 -15.40 6.54 10.32
CA PRO A 10 -14.03 6.06 10.52
C PRO A 10 -13.39 5.54 9.24
N GLY A 11 -12.05 5.64 9.16
CA GLY A 11 -11.28 5.29 7.99
C GLY A 11 -10.80 3.84 7.96
N MET A 12 -10.64 3.28 6.75
CA MET A 12 -10.18 1.92 6.50
C MET A 12 -10.99 0.87 7.27
N VAL A 13 -12.09 0.44 6.70
CA VAL A 13 -12.92 -0.62 7.28
C VAL A 13 -12.19 -1.96 7.34
N VAL A 14 -12.33 -2.67 8.46
CA VAL A 14 -11.84 -4.04 8.65
C VAL A 14 -13.00 -5.00 8.57
N ILE A 15 -12.89 -5.96 7.67
CA ILE A 15 -13.92 -6.97 7.41
C ILE A 15 -13.41 -8.37 7.70
N HIS A 16 -14.29 -9.24 8.14
CA HIS A 16 -14.01 -10.64 8.44
C HIS A 16 -14.99 -11.56 7.74
N SER A 17 -14.50 -12.71 7.30
CA SER A 17 -15.31 -13.79 6.76
C SER A 17 -14.67 -15.13 7.11
N LYS A 18 -15.48 -16.15 7.31
CA LYS A 18 -15.05 -17.54 7.50
C LYS A 18 -15.10 -18.37 6.22
N ASP A 19 -15.82 -17.90 5.20
CA ASP A 19 -16.11 -18.64 3.98
C ASP A 19 -15.85 -17.84 2.68
N LEU A 20 -15.34 -16.59 2.80
CA LEU A 20 -15.11 -15.64 1.71
C LEU A 20 -16.38 -15.21 0.95
N VAL A 21 -17.57 -15.57 1.47
CA VAL A 21 -18.88 -15.24 0.90
C VAL A 21 -19.62 -14.28 1.83
N HIS A 22 -19.71 -14.61 3.10
CA HIS A 22 -20.40 -13.83 4.12
C HIS A 22 -19.40 -13.00 4.89
N TRP A 23 -19.54 -11.68 4.79
CA TRP A 23 -18.61 -10.72 5.39
C TRP A 23 -19.29 -9.86 6.45
N GLU A 24 -18.60 -9.62 7.55
CA GLU A 24 -18.99 -8.71 8.61
C GLU A 24 -17.96 -7.59 8.78
N ILE A 25 -18.41 -6.37 9.05
CA ILE A 25 -17.53 -5.28 9.49
C ILE A 25 -17.22 -5.53 10.95
N ILE A 26 -15.94 -5.64 11.29
CA ILE A 26 -15.49 -5.95 12.64
C ILE A 26 -14.78 -4.78 13.32
N ASN A 27 -14.27 -3.83 12.54
CA ASN A 27 -13.53 -2.68 13.06
C ASN A 27 -13.25 -1.64 11.97
N HIS A 28 -12.60 -0.53 12.37
CA HIS A 28 -11.97 0.44 11.49
C HIS A 28 -10.56 0.73 12.01
N VAL A 29 -9.62 1.04 11.11
CA VAL A 29 -8.22 1.28 11.47
C VAL A 29 -8.00 2.69 12.00
N VAL A 30 -8.79 3.66 11.53
CA VAL A 30 -8.66 5.08 11.90
C VAL A 30 -10.02 5.60 12.34
N ASP A 31 -10.15 5.96 13.60
CA ASP A 31 -11.42 6.46 14.17
C ASP A 31 -11.84 7.78 13.54
N ASP A 32 -10.90 8.70 13.36
CA ASP A 32 -11.13 9.99 12.72
C ASP A 32 -10.01 10.30 11.73
N ILE A 33 -10.34 10.41 10.45
CA ILE A 33 -9.37 10.69 9.39
C ILE A 33 -8.82 12.11 9.44
N SER A 34 -9.41 13.03 10.17
CA SER A 34 -8.87 14.39 10.38
C SER A 34 -7.52 14.37 11.10
N PHE A 35 -7.24 13.31 11.87
CA PHE A 35 -5.92 13.04 12.45
C PHE A 35 -4.81 12.88 11.37
N LEU A 36 -5.13 12.29 10.23
CA LEU A 36 -4.19 12.09 9.13
C LEU A 36 -3.87 13.41 8.43
N ASN A 37 -4.88 14.23 8.23
CA ASN A 37 -4.78 15.58 7.69
C ASN A 37 -5.99 16.42 8.10
N PRO A 38 -5.81 17.60 8.73
CA PRO A 38 -6.92 18.47 9.16
C PRO A 38 -7.87 18.93 8.05
N GLU A 39 -7.48 18.87 6.78
CA GLU A 39 -8.37 19.15 5.65
C GLU A 39 -9.42 18.06 5.43
N LEU A 40 -9.22 16.87 6.02
CA LEU A 40 -10.15 15.75 5.98
C LEU A 40 -11.26 15.86 7.04
N ASP A 41 -11.25 16.89 7.86
CA ASP A 41 -12.35 17.22 8.78
C ASP A 41 -13.62 17.43 7.95
N TRP A 42 -14.65 16.63 8.23
CA TRP A 42 -15.92 16.62 7.51
C TRP A 42 -16.63 17.99 7.50
N THR A 43 -16.40 18.82 8.52
CA THR A 43 -16.95 20.17 8.62
C THR A 43 -16.33 21.14 7.61
N LYS A 44 -15.15 20.84 7.10
CA LYS A 44 -14.42 21.70 6.14
C LYS A 44 -14.72 21.33 4.70
N MET A 45 -15.09 20.10 4.43
CA MET A 45 -15.41 19.57 3.09
C MET A 45 -14.36 19.85 2.01
N LYS A 46 -13.07 20.00 2.41
CA LYS A 46 -11.97 20.33 1.49
C LYS A 46 -11.23 19.12 0.96
N GLY A 47 -11.29 18.03 1.69
CA GLY A 47 -10.51 16.81 1.42
C GLY A 47 -11.26 15.71 0.68
N TYR A 48 -12.38 16.02 0.03
CA TYR A 48 -13.18 15.00 -0.66
C TYR A 48 -12.32 14.16 -1.63
N TYR A 49 -12.44 12.84 -1.57
CA TYR A 49 -11.61 11.83 -2.23
C TYR A 49 -10.13 11.76 -1.78
N ASN A 50 -9.66 12.58 -0.85
CA ASN A 50 -8.26 12.61 -0.43
C ASN A 50 -7.99 11.93 0.92
N GLY A 51 -8.94 11.15 1.44
CA GLY A 51 -8.80 10.43 2.69
C GLY A 51 -8.03 9.11 2.55
N VAL A 52 -8.55 8.05 3.14
CA VAL A 52 -7.88 6.75 3.19
C VAL A 52 -8.11 5.97 1.90
N TRP A 53 -7.02 5.76 1.17
CA TRP A 53 -7.02 4.99 -0.07
C TRP A 53 -6.61 3.54 0.17
N ALA A 54 -6.17 2.84 -0.88
CA ALA A 54 -5.83 1.44 -0.82
C ALA A 54 -4.68 1.17 0.15
N GLY A 55 -4.85 0.15 0.98
CA GLY A 55 -3.84 -0.31 1.91
C GLY A 55 -3.59 -1.80 1.80
N SER A 56 -2.74 -2.29 2.68
CA SER A 56 -2.49 -3.72 2.83
C SER A 56 -2.48 -4.11 4.29
N LEU A 57 -3.21 -5.17 4.60
CA LEU A 57 -3.24 -5.81 5.90
C LEU A 57 -2.29 -7.00 5.91
N ARG A 58 -1.42 -7.07 6.92
CA ARG A 58 -0.52 -8.19 7.18
C ARG A 58 -0.55 -8.57 8.65
N TYR A 59 -0.31 -9.84 8.92
CA TYR A 59 -0.06 -10.35 10.26
C TYR A 59 1.37 -10.85 10.33
N HIS A 60 2.13 -10.37 11.30
CA HIS A 60 3.52 -10.76 11.50
C HIS A 60 3.83 -10.78 12.99
N GLN A 61 4.33 -11.91 13.49
CA GLN A 61 4.79 -12.10 14.87
C GLN A 61 3.84 -11.55 15.96
N GLY A 62 2.56 -11.90 15.88
CA GLY A 62 1.55 -11.49 16.89
C GLY A 62 0.92 -10.12 16.64
N THR A 63 1.37 -9.37 15.65
CA THR A 63 0.90 -8.02 15.35
C THR A 63 0.25 -7.95 13.98
N PHE A 64 -0.88 -7.27 13.89
CA PHE A 64 -1.49 -6.86 12.63
C PHE A 64 -0.92 -5.51 12.21
N TYR A 65 -0.55 -5.40 10.95
CA TYR A 65 -0.05 -4.19 10.31
C TYR A 65 -0.99 -3.78 9.19
N CYS A 66 -1.43 -2.54 9.21
CA CYS A 66 -2.16 -1.94 8.11
C CYS A 66 -1.35 -0.76 7.58
N HIS A 67 -0.70 -0.95 6.42
CA HIS A 67 -0.03 0.13 5.72
C HIS A 67 -0.99 0.74 4.71
N PHE A 68 -1.07 2.06 4.69
CA PHE A 68 -1.92 2.80 3.76
C PHE A 68 -1.38 4.19 3.49
N ALA A 69 -1.84 4.81 2.42
CA ALA A 69 -1.49 6.18 2.10
C ALA A 69 -2.75 7.04 1.93
N THR A 70 -2.57 8.33 2.09
CA THR A 70 -3.57 9.34 1.77
C THR A 70 -2.97 10.35 0.79
N PRO A 71 -3.70 10.81 -0.22
CA PRO A 71 -3.15 11.69 -1.25
C PRO A 71 -2.54 12.98 -0.72
N ARG A 72 -2.98 13.45 0.44
CA ARG A 72 -2.50 14.70 1.05
C ARG A 72 -1.85 14.50 2.41
N GLY A 73 -2.20 13.46 3.14
CA GLY A 73 -1.68 13.21 4.48
C GLY A 73 -0.29 12.60 4.48
N GLY A 74 -0.01 11.72 3.52
CA GLY A 74 1.22 10.97 3.43
C GLY A 74 1.04 9.46 3.57
N TRP A 75 2.10 8.80 3.99
CA TRP A 75 2.14 7.36 4.17
C TRP A 75 2.07 7.01 5.66
N PHE A 76 1.20 6.07 6.03
CA PHE A 76 0.93 5.68 7.40
C PHE A 76 1.06 4.17 7.60
N VAL A 77 1.36 3.79 8.82
CA VAL A 77 1.23 2.44 9.34
C VAL A 77 0.35 2.46 10.58
N ALA A 78 -0.55 1.52 10.66
CA ALA A 78 -1.34 1.23 11.85
C ALA A 78 -1.04 -0.17 12.36
N THR A 79 -0.92 -0.34 13.66
CA THR A 79 -0.61 -1.62 14.30
C THR A 79 -1.58 -1.95 15.43
N THR A 80 -1.85 -3.23 15.61
CA THR A 80 -2.61 -3.75 16.77
C THR A 80 -2.28 -5.23 17.00
N THR A 81 -2.39 -5.69 18.21
CA THR A 81 -2.34 -7.12 18.56
C THR A 81 -3.74 -7.76 18.57
N ASP A 82 -4.79 -6.94 18.62
CA ASP A 82 -6.18 -7.37 18.51
C ASP A 82 -6.87 -6.63 17.35
N ILE A 83 -7.20 -7.36 16.30
CA ILE A 83 -7.83 -6.80 15.09
C ILE A 83 -9.20 -6.16 15.36
N ARG A 84 -9.86 -6.53 16.45
CA ARG A 84 -11.12 -5.93 16.92
C ARG A 84 -10.90 -4.78 17.90
N GLY A 85 -9.67 -4.63 18.40
CA GLY A 85 -9.27 -3.61 19.36
C GLY A 85 -8.86 -2.29 18.71
N LYS A 86 -8.24 -1.45 19.52
CA LYS A 86 -7.72 -0.17 19.06
C LYS A 86 -6.48 -0.34 18.20
N TRP A 87 -6.37 0.46 17.16
CA TRP A 87 -5.19 0.58 16.31
C TRP A 87 -4.35 1.79 16.71
N GLU A 88 -3.04 1.60 16.75
CA GLU A 88 -2.08 2.69 16.92
C GLU A 88 -1.60 3.14 15.54
N VAL A 89 -1.91 4.38 15.17
CA VAL A 89 -1.64 4.93 13.84
C VAL A 89 -0.51 5.95 13.91
N GLN A 90 0.48 5.80 13.04
CA GLN A 90 1.58 6.76 12.92
C GLN A 90 2.00 6.97 11.46
N ALA A 91 2.65 8.11 11.17
CA ALA A 91 3.26 8.31 9.88
C ALA A 91 4.49 7.40 9.72
N MET A 92 4.64 6.82 8.54
CA MET A 92 5.89 6.16 8.13
C MET A 92 7.01 7.20 8.08
N LYS A 93 8.26 6.75 8.32
CA LYS A 93 9.45 7.58 8.28
C LYS A 93 10.35 7.20 7.10
N ASP A 94 11.11 8.15 6.58
CA ASP A 94 12.20 7.88 5.65
C ASP A 94 13.46 7.37 6.38
N ALA A 95 14.52 7.08 5.63
CA ALA A 95 15.80 6.58 6.19
C ALA A 95 16.46 7.56 7.16
N ASN A 96 16.12 8.84 7.12
CA ASN A 96 16.63 9.87 8.04
C ASN A 96 15.72 10.10 9.25
N GLY A 97 14.65 9.33 9.39
CA GLY A 97 13.68 9.47 10.47
C GLY A 97 12.64 10.57 10.25
N LYS A 98 12.60 11.19 9.07
CA LYS A 98 11.60 12.20 8.72
C LYS A 98 10.29 11.54 8.28
N GLU A 99 9.18 12.03 8.79
CA GLU A 99 7.86 11.54 8.40
C GLU A 99 7.58 11.73 6.90
N LEU A 100 7.04 10.69 6.27
CA LEU A 100 6.64 10.68 4.87
C LEU A 100 5.26 11.34 4.72
N ARG A 101 5.23 12.66 4.83
CA ARG A 101 4.03 13.49 4.68
C ARG A 101 3.86 13.99 3.26
N GLY A 102 2.63 14.32 2.91
CA GLY A 102 2.29 14.89 1.61
C GLY A 102 1.97 13.86 0.54
N ARG A 103 1.95 14.32 -0.71
CA ARG A 103 1.50 13.55 -1.86
C ARG A 103 2.63 12.70 -2.45
N GLY A 104 2.34 11.49 -2.89
CA GLY A 104 3.29 10.75 -3.71
C GLY A 104 3.21 9.24 -3.65
N TRP A 105 2.63 8.64 -2.62
CA TRP A 105 2.58 7.18 -2.48
C TRP A 105 1.16 6.67 -2.40
N ASP A 106 0.95 5.47 -2.95
CA ASP A 106 -0.29 4.71 -2.81
C ASP A 106 -0.05 3.21 -3.00
N ASP A 107 -1.09 2.41 -2.78
CA ASP A 107 -1.10 0.96 -3.00
C ASP A 107 0.08 0.25 -2.32
N VAL A 108 0.33 0.61 -1.07
CA VAL A 108 1.45 0.14 -0.28
C VAL A 108 1.24 -1.30 0.20
N CYS A 109 2.28 -2.14 0.14
CA CYS A 109 2.18 -3.52 0.60
C CYS A 109 3.50 -4.02 1.19
N PRO A 110 3.55 -4.31 2.51
CA PRO A 110 4.74 -4.83 3.17
C PRO A 110 4.92 -6.33 2.96
N LEU A 111 6.16 -6.77 3.10
CA LEU A 111 6.60 -8.16 3.15
C LEU A 111 7.69 -8.28 4.20
N TRP A 112 7.51 -9.14 5.21
CA TRP A 112 8.57 -9.63 6.07
C TRP A 112 9.11 -10.91 5.45
N ASP A 113 10.39 -10.87 5.10
CA ASP A 113 11.04 -12.00 4.43
C ASP A 113 11.73 -12.94 5.43
N ASP A 114 11.93 -14.16 5.03
CA ASP A 114 12.63 -15.21 5.78
C ASP A 114 14.17 -15.02 5.76
N ASP A 115 14.69 -14.08 4.95
CA ASP A 115 16.08 -13.62 5.00
C ASP A 115 16.37 -12.69 6.21
N GLY A 116 15.36 -12.34 7.01
CA GLY A 116 15.47 -11.41 8.14
C GLY A 116 15.37 -9.94 7.76
N GLN A 117 15.03 -9.62 6.51
CA GLN A 117 14.80 -8.27 6.03
C GLN A 117 13.31 -8.05 5.70
N ALA A 118 12.78 -6.90 6.09
CA ALA A 118 11.45 -6.48 5.65
C ALA A 118 11.54 -5.54 4.44
N TYR A 119 10.58 -5.68 3.54
CA TYR A 119 10.45 -4.89 2.32
C TYR A 119 9.06 -4.29 2.24
N ILE A 120 8.91 -3.22 1.47
CA ILE A 120 7.62 -2.64 1.16
C ILE A 120 7.59 -2.09 -0.26
N ILE A 121 6.51 -2.38 -0.97
CA ILE A 121 6.26 -1.86 -2.31
C ILE A 121 5.23 -0.74 -2.23
N ALA A 122 5.37 0.29 -3.04
CA ALA A 122 4.42 1.39 -3.19
C ALA A 122 4.41 1.93 -4.62
N SER A 123 3.27 2.39 -5.10
CA SER A 123 3.22 3.27 -6.28
C SER A 123 3.70 4.66 -5.90
N ASN A 124 4.55 5.28 -6.72
CA ASN A 124 5.01 6.63 -6.50
C ASN A 124 4.48 7.57 -7.59
N PHE A 125 3.41 8.29 -7.28
CA PHE A 125 2.76 9.21 -8.21
C PHE A 125 3.55 10.49 -8.48
N GLY A 126 4.55 10.80 -7.66
CA GLY A 126 5.46 11.93 -7.87
C GLY A 126 6.56 11.66 -8.88
N LYS A 127 6.77 10.35 -9.19
CA LYS A 127 7.80 9.89 -10.12
C LYS A 127 7.27 8.89 -11.11
N ASN A 128 7.26 8.42 -11.97
CA ASN A 128 7.00 7.44 -13.02
C ASN A 128 5.76 6.55 -12.86
N TRP A 129 4.98 6.65 -11.79
CA TRP A 129 3.78 5.86 -11.54
C TRP A 129 4.00 4.33 -11.56
N PHE A 130 5.20 3.87 -11.25
CA PHE A 130 5.44 2.45 -11.16
C PHE A 130 5.84 2.02 -9.74
N PRO A 131 5.76 0.72 -9.44
CA PRO A 131 6.04 0.21 -8.13
C PRO A 131 7.49 0.42 -7.70
N HIS A 132 7.70 1.13 -6.62
CA HIS A 132 8.98 1.28 -5.96
C HIS A 132 9.08 0.31 -4.80
N ILE A 133 10.17 -0.43 -4.69
CA ILE A 133 10.44 -1.32 -3.57
C ILE A 133 11.49 -0.67 -2.68
N TYR A 134 11.23 -0.70 -1.38
CA TYR A 134 12.12 -0.17 -0.34
C TYR A 134 12.42 -1.26 0.68
N LYS A 135 13.60 -1.20 1.28
CA LYS A 135 13.85 -1.89 2.55
C LYS A 135 13.10 -1.17 3.66
N MET A 136 12.52 -1.94 4.56
CA MET A 136 11.72 -1.44 5.67
C MET A 136 12.31 -1.96 6.98
N SER A 137 12.17 -1.18 8.05
CA SER A 137 12.49 -1.63 9.40
C SER A 137 11.62 -2.83 9.78
N TRP A 138 12.15 -3.70 10.64
CA TRP A 138 11.45 -4.93 11.02
C TRP A 138 10.14 -4.65 11.76
N ASP A 139 10.05 -3.54 12.49
CA ASP A 139 8.84 -3.07 13.13
C ASP A 139 7.82 -2.41 12.17
N GLY A 140 8.14 -2.33 10.89
CA GLY A 140 7.23 -1.85 9.86
C GLY A 140 7.01 -0.34 9.82
N THR A 141 7.83 0.47 10.53
CA THR A 141 7.53 1.91 10.74
C THR A 141 8.41 2.87 9.94
N GLN A 142 9.51 2.38 9.36
CA GLN A 142 10.51 3.23 8.71
C GLN A 142 11.08 2.59 7.44
N LEU A 143 11.33 3.39 6.42
CA LEU A 143 12.15 2.99 5.28
C LEU A 143 13.62 3.07 5.68
N LEU A 144 14.41 2.02 5.41
CA LEU A 144 15.82 1.94 5.83
C LEU A 144 16.77 2.47 4.75
N ASP A 145 16.31 2.48 3.51
CA ASP A 145 17.12 2.90 2.36
C ASP A 145 16.23 3.61 1.34
N GLY A 146 16.86 4.17 0.33
CA GLY A 146 16.18 4.67 -0.84
C GLY A 146 15.52 3.53 -1.63
N TRP A 147 14.92 3.89 -2.73
CA TRP A 147 14.30 2.98 -3.67
C TRP A 147 15.32 1.99 -4.25
N ILE A 148 15.20 0.70 -3.90
CA ILE A 148 16.19 -0.35 -4.23
C ILE A 148 16.08 -0.89 -5.65
N ASN A 149 14.93 -0.77 -6.29
CA ASN A 149 14.74 -1.17 -7.70
C ASN A 149 14.88 0.00 -8.70
N LYS A 150 15.61 1.05 -8.31
CA LYS A 150 15.84 2.25 -9.15
C LYS A 150 16.59 1.95 -10.45
N ASP A 151 17.46 0.95 -10.40
CA ASP A 151 18.29 0.52 -11.51
C ASP A 151 17.63 -0.60 -12.35
N CYS A 152 16.46 -1.07 -11.92
CA CYS A 152 15.59 -1.86 -12.79
C CYS A 152 15.08 -0.90 -13.86
N ASP A 153 15.80 -0.80 -14.95
CA ASP A 153 15.36 -0.03 -16.10
C ASP A 153 14.07 -0.63 -16.61
N VAL A 154 12.96 0.02 -16.26
CA VAL A 154 11.63 -0.40 -16.72
C VAL A 154 11.44 -0.21 -18.22
N SER A 155 12.40 0.43 -18.90
CA SER A 155 12.50 0.45 -20.35
C SER A 155 13.15 -0.82 -20.90
N GLN A 156 13.93 -1.55 -20.08
CA GLN A 156 14.50 -2.82 -20.40
C GLN A 156 13.63 -3.96 -19.87
N ASN A 157 13.63 -5.05 -20.59
CA ASN A 157 12.81 -6.21 -20.36
C ASN A 157 13.07 -6.80 -18.97
N MET A 158 12.11 -6.73 -18.06
CA MET A 158 12.12 -7.62 -16.91
C MET A 158 11.79 -9.03 -17.42
N GLU A 159 12.68 -9.98 -17.18
CA GLU A 159 12.41 -11.38 -17.48
C GLU A 159 11.27 -11.86 -16.58
N ILE A 160 10.19 -12.32 -17.20
CA ILE A 160 9.03 -12.82 -16.50
C ILE A 160 9.06 -14.33 -16.50
N ILE A 161 8.52 -14.92 -15.43
CA ILE A 161 8.22 -16.35 -15.37
C ILE A 161 7.49 -16.78 -16.64
N GLY A 162 8.12 -17.63 -17.44
CA GLY A 162 7.58 -18.14 -18.71
C GLY A 162 8.06 -17.44 -19.98
N GLY A 163 9.10 -16.60 -19.91
CA GLY A 163 9.76 -16.04 -21.12
C GLY A 163 9.02 -14.89 -21.79
N TYR A 164 8.07 -14.27 -21.09
CA TYR A 164 7.40 -13.09 -21.62
C TYR A 164 8.17 -11.82 -21.28
N VAL A 165 8.52 -11.07 -22.31
CA VAL A 165 9.11 -9.73 -22.21
C VAL A 165 8.02 -8.72 -21.91
N VAL A 166 8.14 -7.99 -20.81
CA VAL A 166 7.17 -6.96 -20.44
C VAL A 166 7.72 -5.59 -20.72
N LYS A 167 7.00 -4.87 -21.56
CA LYS A 167 7.24 -3.44 -21.80
C LYS A 167 6.97 -2.63 -20.54
N PRO A 168 7.63 -1.47 -20.39
CA PRO A 168 7.55 -0.64 -19.18
C PRO A 168 6.12 -0.31 -18.80
N PHE A 169 5.88 -0.36 -17.50
CA PHE A 169 4.61 0.05 -16.89
C PHE A 169 4.39 1.52 -17.10
N ARG A 170 3.27 1.90 -17.63
CA ARG A 170 2.88 3.31 -17.68
C ARG A 170 2.13 3.74 -16.43
N THR A 171 1.46 2.79 -15.74
CA THR A 171 0.72 3.08 -14.52
C THR A 171 0.40 1.76 -13.83
N ALA A 172 1.09 1.44 -12.74
CA ALA A 172 0.81 0.26 -11.94
C ALA A 172 0.18 0.69 -10.61
N GLU A 173 -0.97 0.09 -10.30
CA GLU A 173 -1.73 0.35 -9.10
C GLU A 173 -2.12 -0.98 -8.42
N ALA A 174 -2.64 -0.90 -7.21
CA ALA A 174 -3.08 -2.04 -6.40
C ALA A 174 -1.96 -3.05 -6.10
N ASN A 175 -0.74 -2.55 -5.88
CA ASN A 175 0.43 -3.40 -5.69
C ASN A 175 0.28 -4.35 -4.50
N LYS A 176 0.66 -5.62 -4.73
CA LYS A 176 0.81 -6.62 -3.68
C LYS A 176 2.13 -7.35 -3.89
N LEU A 177 2.89 -7.48 -2.80
CA LEU A 177 4.17 -8.15 -2.78
C LEU A 177 4.05 -9.45 -1.96
N TYR A 178 4.43 -10.57 -2.55
CA TYR A 178 4.37 -11.88 -1.92
C TYR A 178 5.66 -12.65 -2.16
N LYS A 179 5.99 -13.58 -1.26
CA LYS A 179 6.98 -14.63 -1.49
C LYS A 179 6.29 -15.99 -1.39
N TRP A 180 6.53 -16.86 -2.33
CA TRP A 180 6.02 -18.22 -2.34
C TRP A 180 7.02 -19.16 -3.02
N ASN A 181 7.33 -20.28 -2.39
CA ASN A 181 8.32 -21.27 -2.87
C ASN A 181 9.66 -20.64 -3.28
N GLY A 182 10.18 -19.70 -2.48
CA GLY A 182 11.44 -19.02 -2.73
C GLY A 182 11.44 -17.96 -3.83
N MET A 183 10.29 -17.72 -4.46
CA MET A 183 10.13 -16.72 -5.51
C MET A 183 9.30 -15.54 -5.04
N TYR A 184 9.64 -14.33 -5.52
CA TYR A 184 8.90 -13.11 -5.23
C TYR A 184 7.90 -12.83 -6.35
N TYR A 185 6.70 -12.43 -5.95
CA TYR A 185 5.61 -12.10 -6.86
C TYR A 185 5.12 -10.70 -6.59
N ILE A 186 5.07 -9.88 -7.63
CA ILE A 186 4.42 -8.58 -7.62
C ILE A 186 3.12 -8.69 -8.39
N TYR A 187 2.00 -8.52 -7.69
CA TYR A 187 0.69 -8.41 -8.31
C TYR A 187 0.27 -6.93 -8.35
N PHE A 188 -0.22 -6.47 -9.48
CA PHE A 188 -0.68 -5.11 -9.66
C PHE A 188 -1.72 -4.99 -10.78
N SER A 189 -2.36 -3.84 -10.87
CA SER A 189 -3.28 -3.47 -11.95
C SER A 189 -2.59 -2.48 -12.87
N GLU A 190 -2.43 -2.86 -14.14
CA GLU A 190 -1.89 -1.97 -15.17
C GLU A 190 -3.02 -1.24 -15.89
N VAL A 191 -2.86 0.08 -16.06
CA VAL A 191 -3.80 0.88 -16.86
C VAL A 191 -3.36 0.84 -18.31
N ARG A 192 -4.19 0.27 -19.18
CA ARG A 192 -3.95 0.20 -20.63
C ARG A 192 -5.03 0.94 -21.41
N ASN A 193 -4.66 1.44 -22.55
CA ASN A 193 -5.60 1.98 -23.54
C ASN A 193 -5.86 0.89 -24.59
N ILE A 194 -7.03 0.29 -24.55
CA ILE A 194 -7.43 -0.77 -25.48
C ILE A 194 -8.62 -0.24 -26.29
N HIS A 195 -8.43 -0.13 -27.62
CA HIS A 195 -9.43 0.40 -28.54
C HIS A 195 -10.03 1.75 -28.13
N GLY A 196 -9.17 2.67 -27.62
CA GLY A 196 -9.61 3.98 -27.15
C GLY A 196 -10.24 4.01 -25.73
N ASN A 197 -10.43 2.84 -25.11
CA ASN A 197 -10.96 2.73 -23.75
C ASN A 197 -9.82 2.52 -22.74
N ARG A 198 -9.88 3.26 -21.65
CA ARG A 198 -8.97 3.06 -20.51
C ARG A 198 -9.46 1.85 -19.71
N VAL A 199 -8.68 0.78 -19.69
CA VAL A 199 -8.99 -0.45 -18.96
C VAL A 199 -7.91 -0.77 -17.93
N ARG A 200 -8.30 -1.46 -16.86
CA ARG A 200 -7.36 -2.01 -15.88
C ARG A 200 -7.17 -3.48 -16.15
N VAL A 201 -5.93 -3.90 -16.25
CA VAL A 201 -5.54 -5.30 -16.48
C VAL A 201 -4.76 -5.78 -15.26
N PRO A 202 -5.20 -6.84 -14.56
CA PRO A 202 -4.41 -7.45 -13.50
C PRO A 202 -3.15 -8.10 -14.09
N VAL A 203 -2.03 -7.92 -13.43
CA VAL A 203 -0.74 -8.49 -13.82
C VAL A 203 -0.06 -9.06 -12.58
N MET A 204 0.51 -10.27 -12.71
CA MET A 204 1.36 -10.90 -11.69
C MET A 204 2.73 -11.20 -12.31
N ARG A 205 3.78 -10.90 -11.58
CA ARG A 205 5.17 -11.08 -12.01
C ARG A 205 6.04 -11.52 -10.86
#